data_e0ad59f6e1002641b989c5d641851091
#
_entry.id   e0ad59f6e1002641b989c5d641851091
#
_cell.length_a   1.000
_cell.length_b   1.000
_cell.length_c   1.000
_cell.angle_alpha   90.00
_cell.angle_beta   90.00
_cell.angle_gamma   90.00
#
_symmetry.space_group_name_H-M   'P 1'
#
loop_
_entity.id
_entity.type
_entity.pdbx_description
1 polymer ?
#
loop_
_entity_poly.entity_id
_entity_poly.type
_entity_poly.pdbx_seq_one_letter_code
_entity_poly.pdbx_strand_id
1 'polypeptide(L)'
;MPYNSKFYLGLPKFAAKKWHNRIPKTHFNVTPTMNPAMTLPQHPEFLQHSPCIELPIIGYIRSPLSQKFGIPRQPNLVKTPAIIEFIPPFDTVAAFDGLENFSHLWLIWQFHHNKAQDSFKPQVRPPRLGGNEKIGVFATRSMYRPANIGLSVVKLEKIDSREGKVRLHISGADMVDGTPIVDIKPYIGYSDSISEAKSGFAENSPVPKKVVFSDNFHQQYSRICHQNLSPIPLNTADLSEHLAQLDPTSLAKASNLTQEDLDLIEQLIAQDPRPAYRQHEIHRVFTMRYKAFDIGFFMDTYRRLVIDTLLKVLPQTNEPSD
;
A
#
# COMPACT_ATOMS: atom_id res chain seq x y z
N MET A 1 17.47 -29.70 51.25
CA MET A 1 16.63 -28.83 52.08
C MET A 1 15.69 -28.11 51.16
N PRO A 2 14.36 -28.32 51.27
CA PRO A 2 13.36 -27.72 50.40
C PRO A 2 12.90 -26.38 50.98
N TYR A 3 12.76 -25.34 50.15
CA TYR A 3 12.02 -24.13 50.51
C TYR A 3 10.62 -24.19 49.92
N ASN A 4 9.69 -24.35 50.83
CA ASN A 4 8.26 -24.24 50.61
C ASN A 4 7.83 -22.84 51.08
N SER A 5 7.19 -22.03 50.21
CA SER A 5 6.31 -20.98 50.74
C SER A 5 5.27 -20.61 49.68
N LYS A 6 4.05 -21.10 49.96
CA LYS A 6 2.80 -20.63 49.36
C LYS A 6 2.52 -19.22 49.85
N PHE A 7 2.27 -18.29 48.91
CA PHE A 7 1.50 -17.08 49.18
C PHE A 7 0.35 -16.99 48.17
N TYR A 8 -0.83 -17.36 48.66
CA TYR A 8 -2.10 -17.00 48.02
C TYR A 8 -2.48 -15.62 48.57
N LEU A 9 -2.46 -14.60 47.68
CA LEU A 9 -3.14 -13.33 47.92
C LEU A 9 -4.35 -13.26 47.01
N GLY A 10 -5.53 -13.20 47.62
CA GLY A 10 -6.83 -13.17 46.98
C GLY A 10 -7.03 -11.91 46.13
N LEU A 11 -7.47 -12.12 44.91
CA LEU A 11 -7.99 -11.07 44.04
C LEU A 11 -9.44 -10.77 44.39
N PRO A 12 -9.87 -9.50 44.48
CA PRO A 12 -11.28 -9.18 44.75
C PRO A 12 -12.11 -9.49 43.49
N LYS A 13 -13.24 -10.13 43.70
CA LYS A 13 -14.27 -10.38 42.67
C LYS A 13 -14.84 -9.03 42.21
N PHE A 14 -14.50 -8.59 41.01
CA PHE A 14 -15.21 -7.50 40.37
C PHE A 14 -16.55 -8.00 39.85
N ALA A 15 -17.62 -7.45 40.41
CA ALA A 15 -18.98 -7.68 39.94
C ALA A 15 -19.16 -7.09 38.53
N ALA A 16 -19.60 -7.93 37.59
CA ALA A 16 -19.99 -7.52 36.25
C ALA A 16 -21.18 -6.56 36.29
N LYS A 17 -20.94 -5.25 36.15
CA LYS A 17 -22.01 -4.29 35.90
C LYS A 17 -22.45 -4.42 34.45
N LYS A 18 -23.72 -4.86 34.26
CA LYS A 18 -24.41 -4.81 32.95
C LYS A 18 -24.53 -3.34 32.52
N TRP A 19 -23.81 -2.99 31.47
CA TRP A 19 -24.02 -1.73 30.77
C TRP A 19 -25.20 -1.88 29.82
N HIS A 20 -26.33 -1.26 30.17
CA HIS A 20 -27.45 -1.07 29.26
C HIS A 20 -27.22 0.22 28.50
N ASN A 21 -26.68 0.13 27.30
CA ASN A 21 -26.61 1.26 26.38
C ASN A 21 -28.01 1.57 25.85
N ARG A 22 -28.62 2.64 26.34
CA ARG A 22 -29.71 3.32 25.65
C ARG A 22 -29.09 4.23 24.58
N ILE A 23 -29.12 3.78 23.34
CA ILE A 23 -28.81 4.65 22.16
C ILE A 23 -30.11 5.40 21.85
N PRO A 24 -30.13 6.75 21.80
CA PRO A 24 -31.27 7.50 21.31
C PRO A 24 -31.49 7.21 19.83
N LYS A 25 -32.67 6.73 19.45
CA LYS A 25 -33.07 6.61 18.05
C LYS A 25 -33.40 8.00 17.51
N THR A 26 -32.43 8.70 16.95
CA THR A 26 -32.69 9.85 16.08
C THR A 26 -32.77 9.33 14.64
N HIS A 27 -33.97 9.38 14.07
CA HIS A 27 -34.19 9.09 12.65
C HIS A 27 -33.58 10.21 11.82
N PHE A 28 -32.39 10.01 11.28
CA PHE A 28 -31.92 10.73 10.11
C PHE A 28 -32.17 9.87 8.88
N ASN A 29 -33.25 10.19 8.14
CA ASN A 29 -33.45 9.70 6.78
C ASN A 29 -32.44 10.39 5.86
N VAL A 30 -31.24 9.84 5.77
CA VAL A 30 -30.32 10.10 4.66
C VAL A 30 -30.19 8.76 3.94
N THR A 31 -30.87 8.61 2.82
CA THR A 31 -30.64 7.53 1.87
C THR A 31 -29.25 7.72 1.26
N PRO A 32 -28.25 6.90 1.60
CA PRO A 32 -27.00 6.91 0.84
C PRO A 32 -27.30 6.26 -0.49
N THR A 33 -27.06 6.98 -1.58
CA THR A 33 -26.92 6.37 -2.91
C THR A 33 -25.73 5.42 -2.87
N MET A 34 -25.99 4.16 -2.55
CA MET A 34 -25.00 3.09 -2.62
C MET A 34 -24.64 2.88 -4.10
N ASN A 35 -23.37 3.04 -4.39
CA ASN A 35 -22.77 2.59 -5.65
C ASN A 35 -22.93 1.06 -5.73
N PRO A 36 -23.58 0.46 -6.74
CA PRO A 36 -24.03 -0.94 -6.72
C PRO A 36 -22.93 -1.95 -7.12
N ALA A 37 -21.70 -1.80 -6.66
CA ALA A 37 -20.62 -2.73 -7.07
C ALA A 37 -19.62 -3.08 -5.96
N MET A 38 -20.00 -3.04 -4.68
CA MET A 38 -19.16 -3.59 -3.62
C MET A 38 -19.88 -4.74 -2.93
N THR A 39 -19.95 -5.88 -3.63
CA THR A 39 -20.23 -7.16 -2.96
C THR A 39 -19.08 -7.44 -2.00
N LEU A 40 -19.37 -7.43 -0.70
CA LEU A 40 -18.42 -7.90 0.32
C LEU A 40 -17.93 -9.29 -0.12
N PRO A 41 -16.61 -9.55 -0.10
CA PRO A 41 -16.10 -10.85 -0.46
C PRO A 41 -16.71 -11.89 0.50
N GLN A 42 -17.45 -12.84 -0.04
CA GLN A 42 -17.94 -13.98 0.73
C GLN A 42 -16.75 -14.69 1.34
N HIS A 43 -16.84 -15.04 2.64
CA HIS A 43 -15.81 -15.83 3.28
C HIS A 43 -15.62 -17.15 2.51
N PRO A 44 -14.37 -17.55 2.21
CA PRO A 44 -14.10 -18.84 1.57
C PRO A 44 -14.73 -19.98 2.36
N GLU A 45 -15.26 -21.00 1.67
CA GLU A 45 -15.95 -22.15 2.30
C GLU A 45 -15.17 -22.78 3.46
N PHE A 46 -13.83 -22.87 3.35
CA PHE A 46 -12.98 -23.43 4.41
C PHE A 46 -12.92 -22.59 5.70
N LEU A 47 -13.42 -21.34 5.68
CA LEU A 47 -13.54 -20.48 6.86
C LEU A 47 -14.95 -20.49 7.48
N GLN A 48 -15.95 -21.11 6.85
CA GLN A 48 -17.34 -21.07 7.32
C GLN A 48 -17.53 -21.63 8.74
N HIS A 49 -16.65 -22.53 9.18
CA HIS A 49 -16.67 -23.12 10.53
C HIS A 49 -15.57 -22.60 11.44
N SER A 50 -14.77 -21.63 11.01
CA SER A 50 -13.73 -21.02 11.82
C SER A 50 -14.26 -19.76 12.50
N PRO A 51 -13.95 -19.53 13.79
CA PRO A 51 -14.25 -18.24 14.42
C PRO A 51 -13.63 -17.11 13.62
N CYS A 52 -14.42 -16.10 13.28
CA CYS A 52 -13.97 -14.94 12.52
C CYS A 52 -14.16 -13.66 13.34
N ILE A 53 -13.36 -12.66 13.06
CA ILE A 53 -13.55 -11.30 13.56
C ILE A 53 -13.87 -10.38 12.39
N GLU A 54 -14.77 -9.44 12.60
CA GLU A 54 -15.04 -8.36 11.67
C GLU A 54 -14.19 -7.15 12.05
N LEU A 55 -13.56 -6.54 11.06
CA LEU A 55 -12.70 -5.38 11.23
C LEU A 55 -13.24 -4.22 10.37
N PRO A 56 -13.35 -3.00 10.92
CA PRO A 56 -13.77 -1.84 10.16
C PRO A 56 -12.70 -1.46 9.14
N ILE A 57 -13.12 -0.87 8.02
CA ILE A 57 -12.23 -0.13 7.14
C ILE A 57 -12.29 1.32 7.61
N ILE A 58 -11.14 1.86 8.01
CA ILE A 58 -11.04 3.24 8.51
C ILE A 58 -10.68 4.26 7.43
N GLY A 59 -10.19 3.79 6.28
CA GLY A 59 -9.77 4.63 5.17
C GLY A 59 -9.17 3.83 4.02
N TYR A 60 -8.64 4.54 3.05
CA TYR A 60 -8.03 3.97 1.84
C TYR A 60 -6.70 4.63 1.52
N ILE A 61 -5.77 3.85 0.99
CA ILE A 61 -4.52 4.35 0.41
C ILE A 61 -4.80 5.01 -0.94
N ARG A 62 -4.14 6.15 -1.19
CA ARG A 62 -3.95 6.73 -2.51
C ARG A 62 -2.48 6.65 -2.88
N SER A 63 -2.18 5.96 -3.96
CA SER A 63 -0.81 5.63 -4.39
C SER A 63 -0.66 5.87 -5.89
N PRO A 64 0.52 6.23 -6.39
CA PRO A 64 0.78 6.29 -7.83
C PRO A 64 0.78 4.90 -8.50
N LEU A 65 0.77 3.82 -7.71
CA LEU A 65 0.84 2.44 -8.17
C LEU A 65 -0.55 1.81 -8.17
N SER A 66 -1.16 1.68 -9.35
CA SER A 66 -2.53 1.13 -9.51
C SER A 66 -2.56 -0.38 -9.81
N GLN A 67 -1.40 -1.04 -10.00
CA GLN A 67 -1.30 -2.45 -10.34
C GLN A 67 -0.32 -3.16 -9.41
N LYS A 68 -0.52 -4.47 -9.20
CA LYS A 68 0.39 -5.30 -8.36
C LYS A 68 1.80 -5.39 -8.90
N PHE A 69 1.97 -5.37 -10.23
CA PHE A 69 3.27 -5.43 -10.86
C PHE A 69 3.98 -4.08 -10.71
N GLY A 70 5.20 -4.09 -10.19
CA GLY A 70 5.97 -2.88 -9.89
C GLY A 70 5.91 -2.42 -8.44
N ILE A 71 5.00 -2.96 -7.61
CA ILE A 71 4.96 -2.63 -6.19
C ILE A 71 6.20 -3.18 -5.48
N PRO A 72 6.85 -2.40 -4.58
CA PRO A 72 7.91 -2.90 -3.73
C PRO A 72 7.46 -4.15 -2.96
N ARG A 73 8.31 -5.18 -2.89
CA ARG A 73 7.96 -6.44 -2.21
C ARG A 73 7.91 -6.35 -0.70
N GLN A 74 8.42 -5.27 -0.13
CA GLN A 74 8.40 -4.93 1.29
C GLN A 74 8.34 -3.41 1.43
N PRO A 75 7.79 -2.90 2.53
CA PRO A 75 7.81 -1.47 2.81
C PRO A 75 9.24 -0.95 2.91
N ASN A 76 9.43 0.32 2.65
CA ASN A 76 10.71 1.05 2.75
C ASN A 76 11.83 0.60 1.80
N LEU A 77 11.63 -0.35 0.88
CA LEU A 77 12.59 -0.64 -0.20
C LEU A 77 12.69 0.51 -1.20
N VAL A 78 11.58 1.22 -1.40
CA VAL A 78 11.49 2.44 -2.19
C VAL A 78 10.65 3.44 -1.40
N LYS A 79 11.01 4.71 -1.43
CA LYS A 79 10.27 5.78 -0.74
C LYS A 79 9.01 6.21 -1.52
N THR A 80 8.18 5.23 -1.88
CA THR A 80 6.94 5.48 -2.62
C THR A 80 6.02 6.36 -1.80
N PRO A 81 5.65 7.56 -2.30
CA PRO A 81 4.70 8.45 -1.63
C PRO A 81 3.29 7.86 -1.71
N ALA A 82 2.52 8.05 -0.65
CA ALA A 82 1.10 7.72 -0.64
C ALA A 82 0.35 8.63 0.33
N ILE A 83 -0.98 8.63 0.23
CA ILE A 83 -1.86 9.36 1.13
C ILE A 83 -2.87 8.37 1.69
N ILE A 84 -3.09 8.40 3.00
CA ILE A 84 -4.21 7.71 3.63
C ILE A 84 -5.37 8.70 3.73
N GLU A 85 -6.48 8.38 3.07
CA GLU A 85 -7.74 9.11 3.21
C GLU A 85 -8.65 8.34 4.16
N PHE A 86 -8.98 8.98 5.28
CA PHE A 86 -9.92 8.42 6.25
C PHE A 86 -11.36 8.65 5.81
N ILE A 87 -12.26 7.76 6.24
CA ILE A 87 -13.70 7.86 5.99
C ILE A 87 -14.45 8.13 7.31
N PRO A 88 -15.60 8.83 7.26
CA PRO A 88 -16.42 9.03 8.46
C PRO A 88 -16.81 7.72 9.16
N PRO A 89 -16.79 7.67 10.49
CA PRO A 89 -16.48 8.75 11.43
C PRO A 89 -14.98 8.83 11.80
N PHE A 90 -14.09 8.09 11.13
CA PHE A 90 -12.68 7.93 11.47
C PHE A 90 -11.80 9.10 11.00
N ASP A 91 -12.35 10.06 10.24
CA ASP A 91 -11.69 11.28 9.77
C ASP A 91 -11.76 12.45 10.75
N THR A 92 -12.18 12.18 11.99
CA THR A 92 -12.29 13.20 13.06
C THR A 92 -10.91 13.67 13.52
N VAL A 93 -10.64 14.98 13.45
CA VAL A 93 -9.33 15.59 13.73
C VAL A 93 -8.78 15.18 15.11
N ALA A 94 -9.63 15.17 16.15
CA ALA A 94 -9.21 14.81 17.50
C ALA A 94 -8.66 13.37 17.64
N ALA A 95 -8.96 12.47 16.70
CA ALA A 95 -8.40 11.11 16.71
C ALA A 95 -6.91 11.09 16.34
N PHE A 96 -6.37 12.19 15.82
CA PHE A 96 -4.97 12.31 15.36
C PHE A 96 -4.14 13.23 16.25
N ASP A 97 -4.72 13.79 17.33
CA ASP A 97 -4.00 14.65 18.26
C ASP A 97 -2.81 13.91 18.87
N GLY A 98 -1.62 14.48 18.76
CA GLY A 98 -0.36 13.89 19.24
C GLY A 98 0.32 12.95 18.23
N LEU A 99 -0.32 12.62 17.09
CA LEU A 99 0.29 11.74 16.08
C LEU A 99 1.49 12.41 15.39
N GLU A 100 1.54 13.72 15.32
CA GLU A 100 2.66 14.51 14.78
C GLU A 100 3.99 14.31 15.51
N ASN A 101 3.96 13.76 16.72
CA ASN A 101 5.16 13.47 17.50
C ASN A 101 5.82 12.12 17.09
N PHE A 102 5.18 11.36 16.21
CA PHE A 102 5.70 10.08 15.73
C PHE A 102 6.17 10.18 14.28
N SER A 103 7.34 9.64 14.01
CA SER A 103 7.94 9.64 12.67
C SER A 103 7.47 8.50 11.78
N HIS A 104 7.04 7.38 12.35
CA HIS A 104 6.65 6.18 11.63
C HIS A 104 5.38 5.58 12.21
N LEU A 105 4.63 4.89 11.34
CA LEU A 105 3.37 4.23 11.67
C LEU A 105 3.39 2.79 11.21
N TRP A 106 2.79 1.90 12.00
CA TRP A 106 2.29 0.61 11.56
C TRP A 106 0.98 0.84 10.81
N LEU A 107 0.85 0.27 9.61
CA LEU A 107 -0.41 0.16 8.88
C LEU A 107 -0.87 -1.29 8.88
N ILE A 108 -2.11 -1.51 9.27
CA ILE A 108 -2.81 -2.79 9.13
C ILE A 108 -3.80 -2.61 7.98
N TRP A 109 -3.67 -3.44 6.94
CA TRP A 109 -4.40 -3.24 5.69
C TRP A 109 -4.80 -4.58 5.05
N GLN A 110 -5.73 -4.55 4.10
CA GLN A 110 -6.28 -5.74 3.46
C GLN A 110 -5.74 -5.92 2.03
N PHE A 111 -5.38 -7.16 1.69
CA PHE A 111 -5.09 -7.57 0.30
C PHE A 111 -6.39 -7.67 -0.50
N HIS A 112 -6.87 -6.56 -1.05
CA HIS A 112 -8.18 -6.47 -1.70
C HIS A 112 -8.21 -6.94 -3.16
N HIS A 113 -7.07 -6.96 -3.86
CA HIS A 113 -6.97 -7.39 -5.26
C HIS A 113 -6.68 -8.90 -5.42
N ASN A 114 -6.68 -9.67 -4.34
CA ASN A 114 -6.45 -11.10 -4.42
C ASN A 114 -7.77 -11.85 -4.62
N LYS A 115 -7.77 -12.84 -5.51
CA LYS A 115 -8.87 -13.80 -5.57
C LYS A 115 -8.97 -14.54 -4.24
N ALA A 116 -10.19 -14.75 -3.78
CA ALA A 116 -10.45 -15.63 -2.66
C ALA A 116 -9.84 -17.01 -2.95
N GLN A 117 -9.35 -17.67 -1.92
CA GLN A 117 -8.87 -19.05 -2.04
C GLN A 117 -10.02 -20.00 -1.74
N ASP A 118 -10.19 -21.02 -2.57
CA ASP A 118 -11.22 -22.05 -2.39
C ASP A 118 -10.88 -22.98 -1.19
N SER A 119 -9.58 -23.09 -0.85
CA SER A 119 -9.09 -23.94 0.23
C SER A 119 -7.83 -23.35 0.88
N PHE A 120 -7.59 -23.70 2.13
CA PHE A 120 -6.35 -23.33 2.81
C PHE A 120 -5.15 -24.02 2.19
N LYS A 121 -4.16 -23.21 1.75
CA LYS A 121 -2.89 -23.68 1.21
C LYS A 121 -1.79 -23.52 2.26
N PRO A 122 -1.35 -24.60 2.92
CA PRO A 122 -0.38 -24.51 4.00
C PRO A 122 1.02 -24.09 3.56
N GLN A 123 1.32 -24.22 2.26
CA GLN A 123 2.64 -23.90 1.69
C GLN A 123 2.53 -22.96 0.49
N VAL A 124 3.50 -22.08 0.36
CA VAL A 124 3.67 -21.14 -0.76
C VAL A 124 5.09 -21.25 -1.33
N ARG A 125 5.30 -20.65 -2.52
CA ARG A 125 6.62 -20.59 -3.18
C ARG A 125 7.09 -19.13 -3.22
N PRO A 126 7.93 -18.69 -2.25
CA PRO A 126 8.42 -17.31 -2.24
C PRO A 126 9.30 -17.04 -3.46
N PRO A 127 9.12 -15.91 -4.16
CA PRO A 127 9.97 -15.53 -5.28
C PRO A 127 11.46 -15.44 -4.89
N ARG A 128 11.75 -15.08 -3.65
CA ARG A 128 13.09 -14.96 -3.11
C ARG A 128 13.86 -16.30 -3.04
N LEU A 129 13.14 -17.42 -2.96
CA LEU A 129 13.68 -18.78 -3.03
C LEU A 129 13.61 -19.35 -4.48
N GLY A 130 13.69 -18.46 -5.49
CA GLY A 130 13.61 -18.86 -6.90
C GLY A 130 12.23 -19.28 -7.38
N GLY A 131 11.20 -19.26 -6.50
CA GLY A 131 9.83 -19.65 -6.83
C GLY A 131 9.58 -21.17 -6.95
N ASN A 132 10.60 -22.01 -6.73
CA ASN A 132 10.50 -23.47 -6.81
C ASN A 132 10.37 -24.14 -5.43
N GLU A 133 11.04 -23.60 -4.44
CA GLU A 133 11.02 -24.12 -3.07
C GLU A 133 9.70 -23.79 -2.39
N LYS A 134 9.12 -24.79 -1.70
CA LYS A 134 7.92 -24.64 -0.89
C LYS A 134 8.28 -24.38 0.56
N ILE A 135 7.61 -23.41 1.17
CA ILE A 135 7.76 -23.11 2.58
C ILE A 135 6.38 -22.86 3.21
N GLY A 136 6.25 -23.06 4.51
CA GLY A 136 5.01 -22.83 5.25
C GLY A 136 4.51 -21.39 5.08
N VAL A 137 3.23 -21.21 4.85
CA VAL A 137 2.62 -19.88 4.61
C VAL A 137 2.89 -18.92 5.78
N PHE A 138 2.90 -19.43 7.02
CA PHE A 138 3.16 -18.62 8.21
C PHE A 138 4.64 -18.24 8.40
N ALA A 139 5.56 -18.92 7.72
CA ALA A 139 6.96 -18.52 7.63
C ALA A 139 7.24 -17.47 6.55
N THR A 140 6.20 -16.87 5.97
CA THR A 140 6.29 -15.87 4.89
C THR A 140 5.39 -14.68 5.17
N ARG A 141 5.55 -13.58 4.39
CA ARG A 141 4.63 -12.45 4.32
C ARG A 141 3.74 -12.55 3.07
N SER A 142 3.39 -13.77 2.66
CA SER A 142 2.56 -14.02 1.49
C SER A 142 1.16 -13.41 1.65
N MET A 143 0.62 -12.87 0.55
CA MET A 143 -0.75 -12.39 0.45
C MET A 143 -1.81 -13.51 0.52
N TYR A 144 -1.39 -14.77 0.41
CA TYR A 144 -2.25 -15.95 0.46
C TYR A 144 -2.38 -16.52 1.89
N ARG A 145 -2.48 -15.63 2.87
CA ARG A 145 -2.72 -15.96 4.28
C ARG A 145 -4.22 -16.08 4.56
N PRO A 146 -4.64 -16.86 5.56
CA PRO A 146 -6.07 -16.99 5.90
C PRO A 146 -6.73 -15.64 6.22
N ALA A 147 -6.05 -14.78 6.99
CA ALA A 147 -6.59 -13.48 7.39
C ALA A 147 -6.55 -12.42 6.28
N ASN A 148 -5.85 -12.65 5.17
CA ASN A 148 -5.72 -11.72 4.04
C ASN A 148 -5.32 -10.28 4.45
N ILE A 149 -4.57 -10.15 5.56
CA ILE A 149 -4.13 -8.88 6.15
C ILE A 149 -2.63 -8.68 5.91
N GLY A 150 -2.27 -7.46 5.51
CA GLY A 150 -0.92 -6.96 5.43
C GLY A 150 -0.55 -6.10 6.65
N LEU A 151 0.74 -5.98 6.92
CA LEU A 151 1.32 -5.16 7.97
C LEU A 151 2.57 -4.48 7.42
N SER A 152 2.58 -3.14 7.44
CA SER A 152 3.68 -2.34 6.89
C SER A 152 4.04 -1.19 7.82
N VAL A 153 5.34 -0.94 8.01
CA VAL A 153 5.81 0.30 8.63
C VAL A 153 6.04 1.32 7.54
N VAL A 154 5.50 2.51 7.72
CA VAL A 154 5.67 3.64 6.79
C VAL A 154 6.16 4.88 7.53
N LYS A 155 6.83 5.79 6.84
CA LYS A 155 7.18 7.08 7.40
C LYS A 155 5.99 8.03 7.31
N LEU A 156 5.67 8.74 8.40
CA LEU A 156 4.73 9.83 8.43
C LEU A 156 5.43 11.11 7.96
N GLU A 157 4.98 11.68 6.85
CA GLU A 157 5.57 12.89 6.30
C GLU A 157 4.80 14.15 6.73
N LYS A 158 3.46 14.07 6.74
CA LYS A 158 2.60 15.21 7.07
C LYS A 158 1.20 14.75 7.44
N ILE A 159 0.56 15.46 8.36
CA ILE A 159 -0.87 15.40 8.67
C ILE A 159 -1.54 16.59 8.02
N ASP A 160 -2.57 16.36 7.22
CA ASP A 160 -3.38 17.41 6.61
C ASP A 160 -4.82 17.26 7.09
N SER A 161 -5.34 18.31 7.72
CA SER A 161 -6.67 18.32 8.34
C SER A 161 -7.60 19.40 7.73
N ARG A 162 -7.45 19.69 6.43
CA ARG A 162 -8.26 20.70 5.74
C ARG A 162 -9.70 20.22 5.53
N GLU A 163 -10.64 21.15 5.53
CA GLU A 163 -12.06 20.91 5.27
C GLU A 163 -12.72 19.89 6.21
N GLY A 164 -12.20 19.75 7.44
CA GLY A 164 -12.71 18.79 8.41
C GLY A 164 -12.41 17.33 8.09
N LYS A 165 -11.57 17.06 7.08
CA LYS A 165 -11.10 15.72 6.70
C LYS A 165 -9.63 15.57 7.02
N VAL A 166 -9.26 14.43 7.57
CA VAL A 166 -7.86 14.12 7.85
C VAL A 166 -7.26 13.25 6.74
N ARG A 167 -6.07 13.63 6.30
CA ARG A 167 -5.24 12.88 5.38
C ARG A 167 -3.84 12.74 5.95
N LEU A 168 -3.27 11.55 5.90
CA LEU A 168 -1.88 11.33 6.26
C LEU A 168 -1.05 11.15 4.99
N HIS A 169 -0.08 12.03 4.79
CA HIS A 169 0.94 11.87 3.76
C HIS A 169 2.03 10.98 4.32
N ILE A 170 2.35 9.91 3.62
CA ILE A 170 3.31 8.89 4.04
C ILE A 170 4.29 8.57 2.93
N SER A 171 5.42 7.95 3.28
CA SER A 171 6.35 7.38 2.30
C SER A 171 6.80 5.97 2.70
N GLY A 172 7.29 5.20 1.74
CA GLY A 172 7.71 3.81 1.94
C GLY A 172 6.59 2.79 1.84
N ALA A 173 5.43 3.16 1.28
CA ALA A 173 4.29 2.26 1.09
C ALA A 173 4.57 1.17 0.04
N ASP A 174 4.10 -0.04 0.32
CA ASP A 174 4.16 -1.23 -0.55
C ASP A 174 2.75 -1.71 -0.95
N MET A 175 1.85 -0.78 -1.18
CA MET A 175 0.43 -1.02 -1.44
C MET A 175 -0.03 -0.40 -2.75
N VAL A 176 -1.02 -1.05 -3.40
CA VAL A 176 -1.72 -0.48 -4.56
C VAL A 176 -2.66 0.63 -4.16
N ASP A 177 -2.97 1.52 -5.10
CA ASP A 177 -4.04 2.50 -4.96
C ASP A 177 -5.37 1.83 -4.57
N GLY A 178 -6.13 2.48 -3.69
CA GLY A 178 -7.41 1.95 -3.20
C GLY A 178 -7.30 0.84 -2.14
N THR A 179 -6.10 0.51 -1.63
CA THR A 179 -5.96 -0.49 -0.57
C THR A 179 -6.70 -0.06 0.70
N PRO A 180 -7.62 -0.90 1.24
CA PRO A 180 -8.33 -0.63 2.48
C PRO A 180 -7.39 -0.66 3.68
N ILE A 181 -7.46 0.37 4.52
CA ILE A 181 -6.76 0.46 5.81
C ILE A 181 -7.72 0.07 6.91
N VAL A 182 -7.28 -0.85 7.75
CA VAL A 182 -8.05 -1.43 8.87
C VAL A 182 -7.70 -0.72 10.17
N ASP A 183 -6.42 -0.41 10.39
CA ASP A 183 -5.94 0.27 11.60
C ASP A 183 -4.59 0.94 11.33
N ILE A 184 -4.26 1.94 12.15
CA ILE A 184 -2.94 2.56 12.22
C ILE A 184 -2.47 2.59 13.67
N LYS A 185 -1.15 2.41 13.88
CA LYS A 185 -0.55 2.54 15.22
C LYS A 185 0.79 3.26 15.12
N PRO A 186 1.16 4.10 16.09
CA PRO A 186 2.52 4.64 16.17
C PRO A 186 3.56 3.51 16.24
N TYR A 187 4.66 3.68 15.50
CA TYR A 187 5.85 2.82 15.65
C TYR A 187 6.68 3.30 16.85
N ILE A 188 6.98 2.38 17.74
CA ILE A 188 7.70 2.65 19.00
C ILE A 188 9.05 1.94 18.95
N GLY A 189 10.14 2.71 18.75
CA GLY A 189 11.45 2.15 18.46
C GLY A 189 11.98 1.15 19.49
N TYR A 190 11.79 1.39 20.78
CA TYR A 190 12.27 0.48 21.83
C TYR A 190 11.48 -0.83 21.93
N SER A 191 10.25 -0.85 21.40
CA SER A 191 9.34 -2.01 21.40
C SER A 191 9.37 -2.79 20.09
N ASP A 192 9.40 -2.06 18.96
CA ASP A 192 9.18 -2.62 17.64
C ASP A 192 10.48 -2.99 16.92
N SER A 193 11.62 -2.41 17.36
CA SER A 193 12.93 -2.70 16.78
C SER A 193 13.68 -3.73 17.62
N ILE A 194 13.92 -4.90 17.00
CA ILE A 194 14.67 -6.00 17.64
C ILE A 194 15.94 -6.23 16.83
N SER A 195 17.08 -5.80 17.36
CA SER A 195 18.37 -5.83 16.66
C SER A 195 18.88 -7.25 16.40
N GLU A 196 18.58 -8.20 17.29
CA GLU A 196 19.03 -9.60 17.21
C GLU A 196 18.05 -10.50 16.44
N ALA A 197 17.02 -9.92 15.81
CA ALA A 197 16.00 -10.69 15.10
C ALA A 197 16.62 -11.46 13.92
N LYS A 198 16.39 -12.78 13.89
CA LYS A 198 16.76 -13.62 12.74
C LYS A 198 15.67 -13.55 11.68
N SER A 199 16.05 -13.25 10.44
CA SER A 199 15.13 -13.07 9.33
C SER A 199 14.99 -14.28 8.39
N GLY A 200 15.60 -15.42 8.76
CA GLY A 200 15.52 -16.66 7.99
C GLY A 200 16.01 -16.48 6.54
N PHE A 201 15.24 -16.94 5.56
CA PHE A 201 15.60 -16.76 4.14
C PHE A 201 15.59 -15.29 3.68
N ALA A 202 15.14 -14.35 4.50
CA ALA A 202 15.04 -12.93 4.20
C ALA A 202 16.11 -12.09 4.90
N GLU A 203 17.23 -12.67 5.33
CA GLU A 203 18.29 -12.02 6.09
C GLU A 203 18.86 -10.77 5.39
N ASN A 204 19.18 -10.89 4.10
CA ASN A 204 19.78 -9.78 3.37
C ASN A 204 18.73 -8.96 2.62
N SER A 205 18.90 -7.65 2.59
CA SER A 205 18.10 -6.78 1.72
C SER A 205 18.30 -7.14 0.25
N PRO A 206 17.28 -7.01 -0.61
CA PRO A 206 17.48 -7.13 -2.06
C PRO A 206 18.50 -6.12 -2.56
N VAL A 207 19.41 -6.56 -3.44
CA VAL A 207 20.37 -5.67 -4.09
C VAL A 207 19.71 -5.04 -5.31
N PRO A 208 19.59 -3.71 -5.37
CA PRO A 208 19.03 -3.03 -6.52
C PRO A 208 19.85 -3.32 -7.80
N LYS A 209 19.15 -3.51 -8.91
CA LYS A 209 19.78 -3.65 -10.24
C LYS A 209 20.15 -2.29 -10.78
N LYS A 210 21.18 -2.24 -11.63
CA LYS A 210 21.51 -1.04 -12.38
C LYS A 210 20.40 -0.77 -13.39
N VAL A 211 19.89 0.47 -13.41
CA VAL A 211 18.87 0.94 -14.34
C VAL A 211 19.47 2.01 -15.26
N VAL A 212 18.98 2.08 -16.47
CA VAL A 212 19.31 3.12 -17.44
C VAL A 212 18.08 3.49 -18.26
N PHE A 213 17.95 4.73 -18.64
CA PHE A 213 16.93 5.19 -19.58
C PHE A 213 17.48 5.16 -21.00
N SER A 214 16.69 4.70 -21.96
CA SER A 214 17.06 4.72 -23.38
C SER A 214 16.79 6.08 -24.01
N ASP A 215 17.42 6.35 -25.17
CA ASP A 215 17.15 7.54 -25.97
C ASP A 215 15.68 7.58 -26.42
N ASN A 216 15.07 6.43 -26.69
CA ASN A 216 13.67 6.32 -27.05
C ASN A 216 12.75 6.81 -25.90
N PHE A 217 13.06 6.41 -24.66
CA PHE A 217 12.33 6.91 -23.49
C PHE A 217 12.44 8.43 -23.36
N HIS A 218 13.65 8.99 -23.47
CA HIS A 218 13.88 10.44 -23.37
C HIS A 218 13.11 11.22 -24.44
N GLN A 219 13.05 10.71 -25.67
CA GLN A 219 12.26 11.33 -26.74
C GLN A 219 10.74 11.32 -26.42
N GLN A 220 10.23 10.20 -25.91
CA GLN A 220 8.81 10.09 -25.52
C GLN A 220 8.48 10.99 -24.34
N TYR A 221 9.33 11.02 -23.32
CA TYR A 221 9.17 11.89 -22.15
C TYR A 221 9.16 13.38 -22.55
N SER A 222 10.09 13.80 -23.40
CA SER A 222 10.12 15.18 -23.90
C SER A 222 8.85 15.56 -24.65
N ARG A 223 8.30 14.68 -25.50
CA ARG A 223 7.01 14.92 -26.18
C ARG A 223 5.86 15.10 -25.21
N ILE A 224 5.78 14.26 -24.18
CA ILE A 224 4.71 14.35 -23.14
C ILE A 224 4.85 15.65 -22.35
N CYS A 225 6.05 16.04 -21.96
CA CYS A 225 6.30 17.31 -21.27
C CYS A 225 5.90 18.51 -22.12
N HIS A 226 6.25 18.53 -23.41
CA HIS A 226 5.89 19.62 -24.32
C HIS A 226 4.38 19.71 -24.58
N GLN A 227 3.65 18.60 -24.61
CA GLN A 227 2.21 18.59 -24.76
C GLN A 227 1.46 19.13 -23.53
N ASN A 228 2.06 19.07 -22.35
CA ASN A 228 1.47 19.58 -21.10
C ASN A 228 1.86 21.05 -20.81
N LEU A 229 2.71 21.66 -21.63
CA LEU A 229 3.09 23.08 -21.54
C LEU A 229 2.09 23.95 -22.31
N SER A 230 0.83 24.04 -21.84
CA SER A 230 0.12 25.30 -21.98
C SER A 230 0.80 26.32 -21.08
N PRO A 231 1.07 27.55 -21.53
CA PRO A 231 1.77 28.53 -20.71
C PRO A 231 0.92 28.94 -19.51
N ILE A 232 1.23 28.34 -18.35
CA ILE A 232 0.74 28.82 -17.07
C ILE A 232 1.66 29.99 -16.70
N PRO A 233 1.16 31.20 -16.45
CA PRO A 233 2.01 32.29 -15.98
C PRO A 233 2.66 31.91 -14.64
N LEU A 234 3.99 31.90 -14.63
CA LEU A 234 4.81 31.61 -13.45
C LEU A 234 4.60 32.72 -12.41
N ASN A 235 3.68 32.48 -11.49
CA ASN A 235 3.65 33.19 -10.21
C ASN A 235 3.98 32.18 -9.11
N THR A 236 5.14 32.30 -8.47
CA THR A 236 5.68 31.35 -7.50
C THR A 236 4.82 31.20 -6.22
N ALA A 237 3.85 32.07 -6.00
CA ALA A 237 2.86 31.95 -4.93
C ALA A 237 1.77 30.89 -5.23
N ASP A 238 1.49 30.61 -6.50
CA ASP A 238 0.44 29.68 -6.93
C ASP A 238 0.87 28.20 -6.88
N LEU A 239 2.17 27.89 -6.83
CA LEU A 239 2.63 26.50 -6.88
C LEU A 239 2.25 25.71 -5.62
N SER A 240 2.32 26.35 -4.44
CA SER A 240 1.94 25.68 -3.18
C SER A 240 0.42 25.50 -3.08
N GLU A 241 -0.34 26.42 -3.66
CA GLU A 241 -1.80 26.36 -3.71
C GLU A 241 -2.31 25.35 -4.75
N HIS A 242 -1.60 25.22 -5.89
CA HIS A 242 -1.91 24.24 -6.93
C HIS A 242 -1.59 22.80 -6.51
N LEU A 243 -0.49 22.58 -5.77
CA LEU A 243 -0.18 21.29 -5.13
C LEU A 243 -1.16 20.96 -4.00
N ALA A 244 -1.78 21.98 -3.40
CA ALA A 244 -2.79 21.83 -2.37
C ALA A 244 -4.19 21.46 -2.93
N GLN A 245 -4.44 21.73 -4.21
CA GLN A 245 -5.71 21.45 -4.91
C GLN A 245 -5.72 20.12 -5.65
N LEU A 246 -4.59 19.38 -5.70
CA LEU A 246 -4.59 18.02 -6.27
C LEU A 246 -5.49 17.14 -5.42
N ASP A 247 -6.62 16.77 -6.00
CA ASP A 247 -7.50 15.76 -5.44
C ASP A 247 -6.68 14.48 -5.15
N PRO A 248 -6.59 14.02 -3.90
CA PRO A 248 -5.84 12.81 -3.55
C PRO A 248 -6.29 11.59 -4.36
N THR A 249 -7.53 11.57 -4.84
CA THR A 249 -8.04 10.52 -5.74
C THR A 249 -7.32 10.48 -7.08
N SER A 250 -6.55 11.52 -7.42
CA SER A 250 -5.89 11.67 -8.72
C SER A 250 -4.45 11.18 -8.78
N LEU A 251 -3.81 10.74 -7.67
CA LEU A 251 -2.41 10.31 -7.70
C LEU A 251 -2.15 9.23 -8.75
N ALA A 252 -2.99 8.20 -8.79
CA ALA A 252 -2.88 7.12 -9.77
C ALA A 252 -3.29 7.55 -11.19
N LYS A 253 -4.01 8.66 -11.34
CA LYS A 253 -4.52 9.19 -12.62
C LYS A 253 -3.76 10.43 -13.10
N ALA A 254 -2.81 10.93 -12.32
CA ALA A 254 -2.04 12.10 -12.71
C ALA A 254 -1.37 11.90 -14.07
N SER A 255 -1.54 12.87 -14.95
CA SER A 255 -1.10 12.81 -16.35
C SER A 255 0.21 13.56 -16.61
N ASN A 256 0.91 13.96 -15.54
CA ASN A 256 2.23 14.57 -15.60
C ASN A 256 3.24 13.71 -14.84
N LEU A 257 4.48 13.72 -15.30
CA LEU A 257 5.63 13.13 -14.62
C LEU A 257 6.62 14.24 -14.31
N THR A 258 7.07 14.27 -13.07
CA THR A 258 8.14 15.17 -12.59
C THR A 258 9.48 14.43 -12.60
N GLN A 259 10.58 15.13 -12.37
CA GLN A 259 11.89 14.48 -12.19
C GLN A 259 11.89 13.53 -11.00
N GLU A 260 11.22 13.88 -9.91
CA GLU A 260 11.04 13.00 -8.72
C GLU A 260 10.30 11.71 -9.07
N ASP A 261 9.32 11.78 -10.01
CA ASP A 261 8.64 10.59 -10.51
C ASP A 261 9.59 9.70 -11.31
N LEU A 262 10.49 10.27 -12.13
CA LEU A 262 11.48 9.49 -12.87
C LEU A 262 12.45 8.78 -11.93
N ASP A 263 12.94 9.48 -10.91
CA ASP A 263 13.83 8.93 -9.90
C ASP A 263 13.14 7.78 -9.12
N LEU A 264 11.84 7.93 -8.86
CA LEU A 264 11.05 6.91 -8.20
C LEU A 264 10.80 5.68 -9.11
N ILE A 265 10.50 5.91 -10.39
CA ILE A 265 10.35 4.86 -11.41
C ILE A 265 11.65 4.06 -11.53
N GLU A 266 12.80 4.74 -11.58
CA GLU A 266 14.10 4.10 -11.59
C GLU A 266 14.30 3.19 -10.37
N GLN A 267 14.02 3.70 -9.16
CA GLN A 267 14.14 2.94 -7.92
C GLN A 267 13.19 1.72 -7.89
N LEU A 268 11.94 1.87 -8.36
CA LEU A 268 10.97 0.79 -8.44
C LEU A 268 11.45 -0.32 -9.39
N ILE A 269 11.93 0.05 -10.56
CA ILE A 269 12.45 -0.90 -11.56
C ILE A 269 13.76 -1.53 -11.08
N ALA A 270 14.61 -0.80 -10.34
CA ALA A 270 15.84 -1.32 -9.74
C ALA A 270 15.58 -2.48 -8.76
N GLN A 271 14.38 -2.57 -8.14
CA GLN A 271 13.97 -3.72 -7.32
C GLN A 271 13.68 -4.99 -8.13
N ASP A 272 13.82 -4.96 -9.46
CA ASP A 272 13.53 -6.04 -10.41
C ASP A 272 12.16 -6.69 -10.16
N PRO A 273 11.06 -6.02 -10.54
CA PRO A 273 9.71 -6.52 -10.29
C PRO A 273 9.36 -7.77 -11.11
N ARG A 274 10.21 -8.17 -12.06
CA ARG A 274 9.97 -9.33 -12.92
C ARG A 274 9.82 -10.62 -12.08
N PRO A 275 8.96 -11.55 -12.52
CA PRO A 275 8.85 -12.86 -11.90
C PRO A 275 10.22 -13.55 -11.80
N ALA A 276 10.53 -14.20 -10.68
CA ALA A 276 11.84 -14.84 -10.44
C ALA A 276 12.27 -15.78 -11.57
N TYR A 277 11.34 -16.58 -12.10
CA TYR A 277 11.58 -17.52 -13.19
C TYR A 277 11.83 -16.86 -14.57
N ARG A 278 11.61 -15.53 -14.67
CA ARG A 278 11.86 -14.72 -15.89
C ARG A 278 13.01 -13.74 -15.76
N GLN A 279 13.69 -13.68 -14.64
CA GLN A 279 14.79 -12.75 -14.42
C GLN A 279 16.03 -13.04 -15.27
N HIS A 280 16.13 -14.25 -15.82
CA HIS A 280 17.19 -14.60 -16.77
C HIS A 280 16.90 -14.16 -18.22
N GLU A 281 15.64 -13.85 -18.55
CA GLU A 281 15.23 -13.42 -19.89
C GLU A 281 15.80 -12.04 -20.20
N ILE A 282 16.48 -11.92 -21.36
CA ILE A 282 17.01 -10.65 -21.89
C ILE A 282 16.13 -10.18 -23.06
N HIS A 283 16.08 -8.86 -23.29
CA HIS A 283 15.29 -8.19 -24.35
C HIS A 283 13.77 -8.44 -24.29
N ARG A 284 13.28 -9.16 -23.29
CA ARG A 284 11.85 -9.29 -23.08
C ARG A 284 11.33 -8.06 -22.37
N VAL A 285 10.34 -7.39 -22.98
CA VAL A 285 9.71 -6.20 -22.43
C VAL A 285 8.68 -6.59 -21.36
N PHE A 286 8.75 -5.91 -20.23
CA PHE A 286 7.77 -5.92 -19.15
C PHE A 286 7.21 -4.51 -19.01
N THR A 287 5.95 -4.40 -18.61
CA THR A 287 5.28 -3.10 -18.48
C THR A 287 4.78 -2.90 -17.05
N MET A 288 5.14 -1.77 -16.46
CA MET A 288 4.69 -1.35 -15.13
C MET A 288 3.80 -0.11 -15.28
N ARG A 289 2.68 -0.06 -14.57
CA ARG A 289 1.84 1.12 -14.48
C ARG A 289 2.33 2.01 -13.34
N TYR A 290 2.60 3.30 -13.68
CA TYR A 290 2.88 4.35 -12.71
C TYR A 290 2.06 5.58 -13.07
N LYS A 291 1.20 6.04 -12.16
CA LYS A 291 0.21 7.08 -12.45
C LYS A 291 -0.61 6.69 -13.71
N ALA A 292 -0.81 7.63 -14.63
CA ALA A 292 -1.50 7.42 -15.91
C ALA A 292 -0.56 6.91 -17.03
N PHE A 293 0.59 6.29 -16.70
CA PHE A 293 1.57 5.87 -17.70
C PHE A 293 1.92 4.39 -17.59
N ASP A 294 2.06 3.75 -18.74
CA ASP A 294 2.67 2.43 -18.90
C ASP A 294 4.15 2.62 -19.25
N ILE A 295 5.00 2.04 -18.42
CA ILE A 295 6.45 2.13 -18.51
C ILE A 295 6.98 0.77 -18.90
N GLY A 296 7.51 0.67 -20.11
CA GLY A 296 8.12 -0.55 -20.62
C GLY A 296 9.60 -0.61 -20.31
N PHE A 297 10.06 -1.76 -19.84
CA PHE A 297 11.47 -2.01 -19.53
C PHE A 297 11.86 -3.45 -19.81
N PHE A 298 13.15 -3.68 -20.02
CA PHE A 298 13.72 -5.00 -20.27
C PHE A 298 15.11 -5.13 -19.67
N MET A 299 15.62 -6.36 -19.58
CA MET A 299 17.02 -6.64 -19.21
C MET A 299 17.88 -6.68 -20.47
N ASP A 300 18.97 -5.94 -20.50
CA ASP A 300 19.95 -5.98 -21.59
C ASP A 300 21.00 -7.10 -21.41
N THR A 301 21.87 -7.24 -22.40
CA THR A 301 22.99 -8.22 -22.39
C THR A 301 24.03 -7.92 -21.31
N TYR A 302 24.10 -6.67 -20.80
CA TYR A 302 25.00 -6.24 -19.72
C TYR A 302 24.38 -6.41 -18.34
N ARG A 303 23.23 -7.08 -18.25
CA ARG A 303 22.47 -7.27 -17.00
C ARG A 303 21.99 -5.96 -16.34
N ARG A 304 21.72 -4.93 -17.14
CA ARG A 304 21.08 -3.68 -16.72
C ARG A 304 19.59 -3.73 -17.09
N LEU A 305 18.76 -3.12 -16.29
CA LEU A 305 17.35 -2.89 -16.63
C LEU A 305 17.27 -1.58 -17.43
N VAL A 306 16.79 -1.66 -18.66
CA VAL A 306 16.64 -0.54 -19.57
C VAL A 306 15.18 -0.11 -19.58
N ILE A 307 14.90 1.11 -19.16
CA ILE A 307 13.59 1.75 -19.31
C ILE A 307 13.54 2.33 -20.72
N ASP A 308 12.63 1.83 -21.55
CA ASP A 308 12.65 2.11 -22.97
C ASP A 308 11.38 2.80 -23.48
N THR A 309 10.22 2.48 -22.94
CA THR A 309 8.97 3.06 -23.44
C THR A 309 8.16 3.76 -22.35
N LEU A 310 7.48 4.83 -22.75
CA LEU A 310 6.58 5.61 -21.92
C LEU A 310 5.29 5.90 -22.71
N LEU A 311 4.20 5.27 -22.31
CA LEU A 311 2.91 5.39 -23.00
C LEU A 311 1.87 5.96 -22.02
N LYS A 312 1.21 7.06 -22.41
CA LYS A 312 0.08 7.59 -21.66
C LYS A 312 -1.14 6.69 -21.85
N VAL A 313 -1.75 6.27 -20.75
CA VAL A 313 -2.97 5.46 -20.78
C VAL A 313 -4.17 6.39 -20.83
N LEU A 314 -4.95 6.25 -21.88
CA LEU A 314 -6.21 6.97 -22.01
C LEU A 314 -7.26 6.34 -21.07
N PRO A 315 -8.09 7.14 -20.40
CA PRO A 315 -9.24 6.62 -19.67
C PRO A 315 -10.07 5.76 -20.63
N GLN A 316 -10.44 4.55 -20.19
CA GLN A 316 -11.45 3.80 -20.94
C GLN A 316 -12.75 4.59 -20.85
N THR A 317 -13.23 5.10 -21.98
CA THR A 317 -14.59 5.59 -22.11
C THR A 317 -15.48 4.35 -21.96
N ASN A 318 -16.16 4.23 -20.81
CA ASN A 318 -17.27 3.31 -20.71
C ASN A 318 -18.39 3.89 -21.60
N GLU A 319 -18.37 3.57 -22.88
CA GLU A 319 -19.60 3.66 -23.67
C GLU A 319 -20.53 2.57 -23.14
N PRO A 320 -21.77 2.91 -22.74
CA PRO A 320 -22.75 1.91 -22.48
C PRO A 320 -22.93 1.11 -23.78
N SER A 321 -22.70 -0.18 -23.75
CA SER A 321 -23.10 -1.09 -24.81
C SER A 321 -24.62 -1.04 -24.87
N ASP A 322 -25.13 -0.50 -25.98
CA ASP A 322 -26.54 -0.54 -26.40
C ASP A 322 -27.06 -2.00 -26.42
#